data_adabddecff1d6587790e28ed0b758f1a
#
_entry.id   adabddecff1d6587790e28ed0b758f1a
#
_cell.length_a   1.000
_cell.length_b   1.000
_cell.length_c   1.000
_cell.angle_alpha   90.00
_cell.angle_beta   90.00
_cell.angle_gamma   90.00
#
_symmetry.space_group_name_H-M   'P 1'
#
loop_
_entity.id
_entity.type
_entity.pdbx_description
1 polymer ?
#
loop_
_entity_poly.entity_id
_entity_poly.type
_entity_poly.pdbx_seq_one_letter_code
_entity_poly.pdbx_strand_id
1 'polypeptide(L)'
;MDFRLLALSLLLWSFSCVLWAAERLDTLANTLYQYPTLALTQINELERQASELSQAQVLRLQLFKCEALLQLGDNGAAINLAELGEARAKQLRLEQADSYFQICRADAYANFDDLKQSLLLLDGAIEQAKRHNQPQALVNALRLKGQLENDLGNYGTAIEDLRLALDIYPDISSQNPSWLWPPLAYVYGDMASLMYSTGDLRQAAYYLKLALDTDEAKGKVRHVLLLMAARVALAQEDMAQADSLLKQSKILLPEIGSPLELANSYSQIAVIELARGRTEIADELVGIALQTYEKQGKVNNYMRATRLLARVRLAQRNDDEGLRLLLQAAQQAEQLQLADEVAYTQQLISDYYAERAEFKPAYEAMKLAAQAAAEAQKQLNNTRFMQYKARLSQQEQLQVETQQNIRLASADQRSKLSQAYGAISVLALAIIGALIWLVSRRNRWQQPSTEALEKLPAAQQLDAMLSSAKKGNYPLSLLLLSTSHIRQVDLSALQRALEQKLREQDRLLRYSMDEMVILLPYTSAQGALQVSEQLKPIVQSWQVDHCIPIGVATLQQPDTLDSLVKRAGVNQLSQQKAAEQHQSPAR
;
A
#
# COMPACT_ATOMS: atom_id res chain seq x y z
N MET A 1 34.12 -44.81 19.53
CA MET A 1 33.54 -43.44 19.54
C MET A 1 32.56 -43.41 18.39
N ASP A 2 31.25 -43.45 18.73
CA ASP A 2 30.18 -43.77 17.76
C ASP A 2 30.02 -42.74 16.67
N PHE A 3 30.13 -43.18 15.42
CA PHE A 3 29.89 -42.39 14.21
C PHE A 3 28.48 -41.70 14.22
N ARG A 4 27.54 -42.26 14.98
CA ARG A 4 26.19 -41.70 15.21
C ARG A 4 26.19 -40.45 16.08
N LEU A 5 27.06 -40.39 17.07
CA LEU A 5 27.21 -39.20 17.96
C LEU A 5 27.90 -38.04 17.23
N LEU A 6 28.88 -38.34 16.36
CA LEU A 6 29.53 -37.35 15.52
C LEU A 6 28.58 -36.77 14.48
N ALA A 7 27.73 -37.61 13.86
CA ALA A 7 26.72 -37.17 12.92
C ALA A 7 25.61 -36.33 13.58
N LEU A 8 25.20 -36.69 14.82
CA LEU A 8 24.24 -35.91 15.61
C LEU A 8 24.80 -34.55 16.05
N SER A 9 26.09 -34.49 16.44
CA SER A 9 26.75 -33.24 16.84
C SER A 9 26.96 -32.31 15.64
N LEU A 10 27.27 -32.82 14.46
CA LEU A 10 27.37 -32.06 13.20
C LEU A 10 25.99 -31.54 12.76
N LEU A 11 24.92 -32.33 12.89
CA LEU A 11 23.55 -31.91 12.62
C LEU A 11 23.07 -30.83 13.64
N LEU A 12 23.36 -30.97 14.90
CA LEU A 12 23.06 -29.97 15.94
C LEU A 12 23.86 -28.67 15.71
N TRP A 13 25.10 -28.76 15.26
CA TRP A 13 25.93 -27.58 14.94
C TRP A 13 25.42 -26.84 13.71
N SER A 14 25.03 -27.57 12.66
CA SER A 14 24.42 -26.95 11.45
C SER A 14 23.06 -26.31 11.76
N PHE A 15 22.24 -26.90 12.62
CA PHE A 15 20.97 -26.31 13.09
C PHE A 15 21.19 -25.05 13.95
N SER A 16 22.25 -25.02 14.77
CA SER A 16 22.57 -23.84 15.59
C SER A 16 23.05 -22.66 14.75
N CYS A 17 23.86 -22.90 13.70
CA CYS A 17 24.31 -21.85 12.78
C CYS A 17 23.15 -21.23 11.98
N VAL A 18 22.21 -22.04 11.51
CA VAL A 18 21.04 -21.56 10.73
C VAL A 18 20.09 -20.73 11.61
N LEU A 19 19.85 -21.15 12.85
CA LEU A 19 19.05 -20.40 13.84
C LEU A 19 19.72 -19.07 14.21
N TRP A 20 21.02 -19.06 14.43
CA TRP A 20 21.79 -17.88 14.77
C TRP A 20 21.81 -16.84 13.62
N ALA A 21 21.93 -17.30 12.37
CA ALA A 21 21.88 -16.43 11.19
C ALA A 21 20.47 -15.83 10.96
N ALA A 22 19.41 -16.61 11.20
CA ALA A 22 18.03 -16.12 11.11
C ALA A 22 17.75 -15.03 12.15
N GLU A 23 18.15 -15.25 13.42
CA GLU A 23 17.97 -14.28 14.51
C GLU A 23 18.74 -12.96 14.24
N ARG A 24 19.95 -13.03 13.67
CA ARG A 24 20.71 -11.84 13.28
C ARG A 24 20.04 -11.06 12.15
N LEU A 25 19.48 -11.74 11.15
CA LEU A 25 18.72 -11.09 10.06
C LEU A 25 17.44 -10.41 10.58
N ASP A 26 16.75 -11.03 11.53
CA ASP A 26 15.53 -10.43 12.11
C ASP A 26 15.85 -9.20 12.98
N THR A 27 16.95 -9.25 13.74
CA THR A 27 17.45 -8.10 14.50
C THR A 27 17.88 -6.96 13.56
N LEU A 28 18.51 -7.31 12.43
CA LEU A 28 18.97 -6.35 11.42
C LEU A 28 17.79 -5.62 10.76
N ALA A 29 16.68 -6.30 10.49
CA ALA A 29 15.48 -5.67 9.92
C ALA A 29 14.98 -4.51 10.78
N ASN A 30 15.01 -4.63 12.09
CA ASN A 30 14.64 -3.57 13.02
C ASN A 30 15.64 -2.39 13.03
N THR A 31 16.93 -2.68 12.87
CA THR A 31 18.01 -1.67 12.91
C THR A 31 18.05 -0.84 11.63
N LEU A 32 17.60 -1.40 10.51
CA LEU A 32 17.79 -0.89 9.15
C LEU A 32 17.24 0.52 8.95
N TYR A 33 16.05 0.79 9.44
CA TYR A 33 15.42 2.10 9.34
C TYR A 33 15.86 3.08 10.44
N GLN A 34 16.19 2.55 11.60
CA GLN A 34 16.59 3.36 12.77
C GLN A 34 18.03 3.85 12.67
N TYR A 35 18.95 2.95 12.27
CA TYR A 35 20.40 3.18 12.23
C TYR A 35 21.01 2.62 10.92
N PRO A 36 20.72 3.18 9.75
CA PRO A 36 21.05 2.58 8.46
C PRO A 36 22.56 2.40 8.23
N THR A 37 23.41 3.27 8.77
CA THR A 37 24.88 3.13 8.68
C THR A 37 25.37 1.91 9.48
N LEU A 38 24.84 1.70 10.67
CA LEU A 38 25.15 0.52 11.48
C LEU A 38 24.63 -0.74 10.79
N ALA A 39 23.40 -0.70 10.27
CA ALA A 39 22.81 -1.79 9.52
C ALA A 39 23.66 -2.18 8.29
N LEU A 40 24.11 -1.22 7.50
CA LEU A 40 24.99 -1.48 6.36
C LEU A 40 26.32 -2.12 6.78
N THR A 41 26.90 -1.69 7.89
CA THR A 41 28.12 -2.31 8.44
C THR A 41 27.87 -3.78 8.80
N GLN A 42 26.76 -4.08 9.50
CA GLN A 42 26.39 -5.44 9.87
C GLN A 42 26.05 -6.31 8.65
N ILE A 43 25.41 -5.73 7.61
CA ILE A 43 25.14 -6.40 6.34
C ILE A 43 26.47 -6.81 5.68
N ASN A 44 27.43 -5.90 5.59
CA ASN A 44 28.72 -6.18 4.96
C ASN A 44 29.54 -7.25 5.74
N GLU A 45 29.36 -7.35 7.06
CA GLU A 45 29.94 -8.44 7.86
C GLU A 45 29.28 -9.79 7.54
N LEU A 46 27.94 -9.82 7.47
CA LEU A 46 27.19 -11.03 7.10
C LEU A 46 27.47 -11.48 5.66
N GLU A 47 27.69 -10.56 4.72
CA GLU A 47 28.08 -10.88 3.35
C GLU A 47 29.43 -11.62 3.28
N ARG A 48 30.39 -11.31 4.15
CA ARG A 48 31.68 -12.04 4.25
C ARG A 48 31.48 -13.47 4.74
N GLN A 49 30.37 -13.74 5.43
CA GLN A 49 29.99 -15.06 5.96
C GLN A 49 28.90 -15.72 5.10
N ALA A 50 28.69 -15.25 3.85
CA ALA A 50 27.59 -15.70 2.99
C ALA A 50 27.64 -17.20 2.66
N SER A 51 28.80 -17.86 2.76
CA SER A 51 28.94 -19.32 2.58
C SER A 51 28.17 -20.13 3.66
N GLU A 52 27.85 -19.54 4.78
CA GLU A 52 27.09 -20.16 5.88
C GLU A 52 25.59 -19.94 5.75
N LEU A 53 25.16 -19.07 4.82
CA LEU A 53 23.77 -18.69 4.60
C LEU A 53 23.11 -19.53 3.50
N SER A 54 21.84 -19.84 3.68
CA SER A 54 21.02 -20.41 2.59
C SER A 54 20.83 -19.38 1.46
N GLN A 55 20.51 -19.85 0.25
CA GLN A 55 20.27 -18.96 -0.90
C GLN A 55 19.15 -17.94 -0.63
N ALA A 56 18.10 -18.33 0.10
CA ALA A 56 17.02 -17.43 0.50
C ALA A 56 17.49 -16.35 1.51
N GLN A 57 18.34 -16.72 2.47
CA GLN A 57 18.94 -15.78 3.42
C GLN A 57 19.90 -14.80 2.73
N VAL A 58 20.70 -15.28 1.78
CA VAL A 58 21.57 -14.40 0.95
C VAL A 58 20.70 -13.40 0.17
N LEU A 59 19.61 -13.86 -0.42
CA LEU A 59 18.71 -12.98 -1.16
C LEU A 59 18.03 -11.95 -0.24
N ARG A 60 17.62 -12.38 0.96
CA ARG A 60 17.07 -11.48 2.00
C ARG A 60 18.12 -10.44 2.45
N LEU A 61 19.37 -10.85 2.62
CA LEU A 61 20.47 -9.94 2.97
C LEU A 61 20.72 -8.90 1.87
N GLN A 62 20.63 -9.31 0.58
CA GLN A 62 20.71 -8.39 -0.56
C GLN A 62 19.55 -7.38 -0.55
N LEU A 63 18.35 -7.81 -0.20
CA LEU A 63 17.22 -6.90 -0.01
C LEU A 63 17.47 -5.87 1.10
N PHE A 64 17.98 -6.32 2.24
CA PHE A 64 18.34 -5.42 3.35
C PHE A 64 19.42 -4.42 2.94
N LYS A 65 20.38 -4.86 2.14
CA LYS A 65 21.40 -3.96 1.58
C LYS A 65 20.80 -2.93 0.64
N CYS A 66 19.85 -3.34 -0.22
CA CYS A 66 19.12 -2.44 -1.08
C CYS A 66 18.43 -1.32 -0.27
N GLU A 67 17.70 -1.70 0.74
CA GLU A 67 17.01 -0.74 1.63
C GLU A 67 18.01 0.14 2.41
N ALA A 68 19.10 -0.42 2.94
CA ALA A 68 20.13 0.36 3.62
C ALA A 68 20.75 1.43 2.70
N LEU A 69 21.00 1.10 1.43
CA LEU A 69 21.51 2.03 0.43
C LEU A 69 20.50 3.16 0.17
N LEU A 70 19.20 2.84 0.07
CA LEU A 70 18.13 3.85 -0.02
C LEU A 70 18.13 4.78 1.19
N GLN A 71 18.16 4.21 2.39
CA GLN A 71 18.17 4.97 3.64
C GLN A 71 19.41 5.88 3.78
N LEU A 72 20.49 5.58 3.07
CA LEU A 72 21.73 6.38 3.00
C LEU A 72 21.81 7.30 1.79
N GLY A 73 20.81 7.24 0.88
CA GLY A 73 20.72 8.07 -0.32
C GLY A 73 21.55 7.60 -1.52
N ASP A 74 22.09 6.36 -1.49
CA ASP A 74 22.79 5.76 -2.64
C ASP A 74 21.79 5.02 -3.55
N ASN A 75 20.91 5.79 -4.16
CA ASN A 75 19.82 5.29 -4.99
C ASN A 75 20.32 4.54 -6.23
N GLY A 76 21.46 4.94 -6.81
CA GLY A 76 22.02 4.27 -7.97
C GLY A 76 22.50 2.85 -7.67
N ALA A 77 23.20 2.66 -6.54
CA ALA A 77 23.59 1.33 -6.09
C ALA A 77 22.36 0.48 -5.70
N ALA A 78 21.32 1.09 -5.11
CA ALA A 78 20.07 0.41 -4.78
C ALA A 78 19.36 -0.12 -6.03
N ILE A 79 19.23 0.66 -7.12
CA ILE A 79 18.64 0.20 -8.39
C ILE A 79 19.39 -1.02 -8.92
N ASN A 80 20.73 -0.92 -9.06
CA ASN A 80 21.54 -2.01 -9.57
C ASN A 80 21.39 -3.30 -8.74
N LEU A 81 21.39 -3.15 -7.42
CA LEU A 81 21.23 -4.29 -6.51
C LEU A 81 19.82 -4.89 -6.58
N ALA A 82 18.80 -4.06 -6.73
CA ALA A 82 17.42 -4.53 -6.87
C ALA A 82 17.24 -5.34 -8.16
N GLU A 83 17.75 -4.86 -9.30
CA GLU A 83 17.69 -5.57 -10.58
C GLU A 83 18.42 -6.94 -10.53
N LEU A 84 19.58 -6.98 -9.89
CA LEU A 84 20.29 -8.24 -9.64
C LEU A 84 19.49 -9.17 -8.72
N GLY A 85 18.86 -8.62 -7.70
CA GLY A 85 18.00 -9.35 -6.75
C GLY A 85 16.78 -9.97 -7.44
N GLU A 86 16.08 -9.20 -8.30
CA GLU A 86 14.95 -9.69 -9.10
C GLU A 86 15.38 -10.84 -10.03
N ALA A 87 16.50 -10.68 -10.75
CA ALA A 87 17.02 -11.73 -11.63
C ALA A 87 17.35 -13.00 -10.85
N ARG A 88 17.97 -12.86 -9.68
CA ARG A 88 18.34 -13.99 -8.82
C ARG A 88 17.11 -14.65 -8.18
N ALA A 89 16.09 -13.88 -7.76
CA ALA A 89 14.85 -14.42 -7.25
C ALA A 89 14.17 -15.34 -8.28
N LYS A 90 14.09 -14.92 -9.54
CA LYS A 90 13.58 -15.72 -10.65
C LYS A 90 14.41 -16.99 -10.89
N GLN A 91 15.73 -16.87 -10.90
CA GLN A 91 16.63 -18.02 -11.07
C GLN A 91 16.46 -19.07 -9.95
N LEU A 92 16.27 -18.63 -8.72
CA LEU A 92 16.09 -19.48 -7.55
C LEU A 92 14.64 -19.98 -7.38
N ARG A 93 13.71 -19.53 -8.22
CA ARG A 93 12.26 -19.77 -8.09
C ARG A 93 11.67 -19.28 -6.76
N LEU A 94 12.23 -18.18 -6.24
CA LEU A 94 11.76 -17.47 -5.05
C LEU A 94 10.94 -16.24 -5.47
N GLU A 95 9.90 -16.47 -6.28
CA GLU A 95 9.07 -15.41 -6.90
C GLU A 95 8.47 -14.45 -5.86
N GLN A 96 8.26 -14.92 -4.65
CA GLN A 96 7.82 -14.08 -3.53
C GLN A 96 8.79 -12.94 -3.17
N ALA A 97 10.07 -13.03 -3.52
CA ALA A 97 11.06 -11.99 -3.26
C ALA A 97 11.03 -10.86 -4.29
N ASP A 98 10.45 -11.10 -5.46
CA ASP A 98 10.45 -10.16 -6.59
C ASP A 98 9.76 -8.84 -6.23
N SER A 99 8.60 -8.89 -5.56
CA SER A 99 7.86 -7.72 -5.13
C SER A 99 8.67 -6.79 -4.21
N TYR A 100 9.48 -7.33 -3.31
CA TYR A 100 10.31 -6.54 -2.40
C TYR A 100 11.43 -5.78 -3.13
N PHE A 101 12.10 -6.42 -4.11
CA PHE A 101 13.11 -5.76 -4.91
C PHE A 101 12.51 -4.71 -5.84
N GLN A 102 11.32 -4.95 -6.40
CA GLN A 102 10.59 -3.96 -7.16
C GLN A 102 10.26 -2.72 -6.32
N ILE A 103 9.86 -2.89 -5.05
CA ILE A 103 9.59 -1.79 -4.12
C ILE A 103 10.87 -0.99 -3.85
N CYS A 104 11.99 -1.68 -3.56
CA CYS A 104 13.28 -1.00 -3.37
C CYS A 104 13.67 -0.17 -4.61
N ARG A 105 13.52 -0.74 -5.80
CA ARG A 105 13.79 -0.03 -7.06
C ARG A 105 12.84 1.14 -7.29
N ALA A 106 11.56 0.97 -6.95
CA ALA A 106 10.56 2.03 -7.05
C ALA A 106 10.89 3.22 -6.15
N ASP A 107 11.30 2.97 -4.91
CA ASP A 107 11.73 4.01 -3.97
C ASP A 107 12.98 4.76 -4.48
N ALA A 108 13.94 4.02 -5.04
CA ALA A 108 15.11 4.63 -5.65
C ALA A 108 14.75 5.55 -6.83
N TYR A 109 13.82 5.15 -7.70
CA TYR A 109 13.33 6.00 -8.79
C TYR A 109 12.55 7.21 -8.28
N ALA A 110 11.76 7.07 -7.23
CA ALA A 110 11.09 8.19 -6.58
C ALA A 110 12.11 9.23 -6.08
N ASN A 111 13.21 8.79 -5.48
CA ASN A 111 14.30 9.65 -5.02
C ASN A 111 15.10 10.32 -6.15
N PHE A 112 14.93 9.87 -7.41
CA PHE A 112 15.43 10.53 -8.62
C PHE A 112 14.39 11.41 -9.31
N ASP A 113 13.23 11.61 -8.70
CA ASP A 113 12.06 12.29 -9.28
C ASP A 113 11.49 11.59 -10.55
N ASP A 114 11.85 10.31 -10.81
CA ASP A 114 11.24 9.50 -11.86
C ASP A 114 9.97 8.80 -11.35
N LEU A 115 8.95 9.62 -11.11
CA LEU A 115 7.66 9.17 -10.59
C LEU A 115 6.97 8.16 -11.50
N LYS A 116 7.21 8.24 -12.82
CA LYS A 116 6.64 7.32 -13.80
C LYS A 116 7.13 5.90 -13.58
N GLN A 117 8.44 5.71 -13.49
CA GLN A 117 9.03 4.39 -13.24
C GLN A 117 8.65 3.88 -11.85
N SER A 118 8.69 4.75 -10.85
CA SER A 118 8.32 4.40 -9.48
C SER A 118 6.89 3.87 -9.39
N LEU A 119 5.91 4.61 -9.90
CA LEU A 119 4.50 4.23 -9.82
C LEU A 119 4.18 2.95 -10.60
N LEU A 120 4.82 2.74 -11.78
CA LEU A 120 4.66 1.49 -12.55
C LEU A 120 5.18 0.27 -11.79
N LEU A 121 6.34 0.40 -11.15
CA LEU A 121 6.93 -0.66 -10.33
C LEU A 121 6.08 -0.97 -9.10
N LEU A 122 5.54 0.06 -8.43
CA LEU A 122 4.67 -0.12 -7.27
C LEU A 122 3.36 -0.83 -7.62
N ASP A 123 2.74 -0.47 -8.75
CA ASP A 123 1.54 -1.16 -9.22
C ASP A 123 1.85 -2.65 -9.48
N GLY A 124 2.99 -2.95 -10.12
CA GLY A 124 3.45 -4.33 -10.34
C GLY A 124 3.71 -5.07 -9.02
N ALA A 125 4.42 -4.43 -8.09
CA ALA A 125 4.73 -5.00 -6.78
C ALA A 125 3.47 -5.28 -5.95
N ILE A 126 2.47 -4.38 -5.96
CA ILE A 126 1.17 -4.57 -5.30
C ILE A 126 0.45 -5.81 -5.86
N GLU A 127 0.39 -5.96 -7.18
CA GLU A 127 -0.26 -7.11 -7.80
C GLU A 127 0.47 -8.42 -7.50
N GLN A 128 1.79 -8.42 -7.51
CA GLN A 128 2.59 -9.59 -7.14
C GLN A 128 2.45 -9.94 -5.66
N ALA A 129 2.51 -8.93 -4.78
CA ALA A 129 2.35 -9.12 -3.35
C ALA A 129 0.97 -9.73 -2.99
N LYS A 130 -0.09 -9.31 -3.67
CA LYS A 130 -1.43 -9.91 -3.55
C LYS A 130 -1.46 -11.35 -4.06
N ARG A 131 -0.87 -11.60 -5.24
CA ARG A 131 -0.84 -12.93 -5.88
C ARG A 131 -0.12 -13.97 -5.02
N HIS A 132 1.00 -13.58 -4.42
CA HIS A 132 1.84 -14.46 -3.62
C HIS A 132 1.55 -14.39 -2.11
N ASN A 133 0.46 -13.69 -1.72
CA ASN A 133 0.07 -13.49 -0.32
C ASN A 133 1.22 -12.96 0.55
N GLN A 134 1.82 -11.84 0.11
CA GLN A 134 2.94 -11.17 0.76
C GLN A 134 2.48 -9.86 1.45
N PRO A 135 1.84 -9.92 2.64
CA PRO A 135 1.26 -8.72 3.25
C PRO A 135 2.31 -7.68 3.66
N GLN A 136 3.55 -8.09 3.97
CA GLN A 136 4.66 -7.17 4.28
C GLN A 136 5.04 -6.33 3.05
N ALA A 137 5.24 -6.97 1.89
CA ALA A 137 5.50 -6.26 0.64
C ALA A 137 4.31 -5.38 0.25
N LEU A 138 3.08 -5.86 0.44
CA LEU A 138 1.87 -5.10 0.13
C LEU A 138 1.78 -3.81 0.97
N VAL A 139 2.03 -3.89 2.28
CA VAL A 139 2.06 -2.71 3.15
C VAL A 139 3.11 -1.71 2.69
N ASN A 140 4.34 -2.17 2.40
CA ASN A 140 5.41 -1.27 1.98
C ASN A 140 5.11 -0.59 0.62
N ALA A 141 4.59 -1.34 -0.34
CA ALA A 141 4.22 -0.80 -1.64
C ALA A 141 3.05 0.21 -1.54
N LEU A 142 2.02 -0.10 -0.74
CA LEU A 142 0.88 0.80 -0.50
C LEU A 142 1.31 2.08 0.22
N ARG A 143 2.18 1.95 1.24
CA ARG A 143 2.73 3.10 1.96
C ARG A 143 3.47 4.04 1.02
N LEU A 144 4.44 3.51 0.26
CA LEU A 144 5.24 4.30 -0.65
C LEU A 144 4.37 4.92 -1.77
N LYS A 145 3.43 4.16 -2.32
CA LYS A 145 2.50 4.68 -3.31
C LYS A 145 1.62 5.78 -2.73
N GLY A 146 1.07 5.59 -1.53
CA GLY A 146 0.27 6.60 -0.84
C GLY A 146 1.05 7.89 -0.58
N GLN A 147 2.35 7.78 -0.22
CA GLN A 147 3.25 8.93 -0.09
C GLN A 147 3.40 9.67 -1.43
N LEU A 148 3.71 8.95 -2.52
CA LEU A 148 3.87 9.55 -3.85
C LEU A 148 2.58 10.18 -4.36
N GLU A 149 1.44 9.54 -4.16
CA GLU A 149 0.13 10.10 -4.54
C GLU A 149 -0.21 11.35 -3.71
N ASN A 150 0.20 11.43 -2.44
CA ASN A 150 0.11 12.65 -1.64
C ASN A 150 0.97 13.77 -2.22
N ASP A 151 2.21 13.49 -2.58
CA ASP A 151 3.13 14.46 -3.18
C ASP A 151 2.62 14.98 -4.54
N LEU A 152 1.88 14.14 -5.26
CA LEU A 152 1.19 14.49 -6.52
C LEU A 152 -0.16 15.20 -6.32
N GLY A 153 -0.60 15.42 -5.09
CA GLY A 153 -1.89 16.04 -4.77
C GLY A 153 -3.10 15.12 -4.95
N ASN A 154 -2.89 13.81 -5.13
CA ASN A 154 -3.95 12.81 -5.28
C ASN A 154 -4.44 12.28 -3.93
N TYR A 155 -4.89 13.18 -3.10
CA TYR A 155 -5.23 12.86 -1.69
C TYR A 155 -6.26 11.73 -1.52
N GLY A 156 -7.20 11.59 -2.48
CA GLY A 156 -8.18 10.50 -2.48
C GLY A 156 -7.54 9.12 -2.59
N THR A 157 -6.62 8.93 -3.55
CA THR A 157 -5.89 7.67 -3.72
C THR A 157 -4.90 7.46 -2.56
N ALA A 158 -4.21 8.52 -2.15
CA ALA A 158 -3.26 8.46 -1.05
C ALA A 158 -3.90 7.95 0.25
N ILE A 159 -5.09 8.47 0.61
CA ILE A 159 -5.77 8.04 1.84
C ILE A 159 -6.26 6.60 1.74
N GLU A 160 -6.72 6.14 0.57
CA GLU A 160 -7.14 4.76 0.36
C GLU A 160 -5.96 3.79 0.52
N ASP A 161 -4.83 4.06 -0.14
CA ASP A 161 -3.63 3.22 -0.08
C ASP A 161 -3.05 3.18 1.35
N LEU A 162 -2.92 4.33 2.02
CA LEU A 162 -2.38 4.40 3.39
C LEU A 162 -3.32 3.76 4.43
N ARG A 163 -4.63 3.91 4.30
CA ARG A 163 -5.59 3.23 5.19
C ARG A 163 -5.53 1.72 5.01
N LEU A 164 -5.46 1.26 3.76
CA LEU A 164 -5.33 -0.18 3.50
C LEU A 164 -4.01 -0.72 4.07
N ALA A 165 -2.91 0.04 3.99
CA ALA A 165 -1.65 -0.34 4.62
C ALA A 165 -1.79 -0.47 6.15
N LEU A 166 -2.49 0.47 6.81
CA LEU A 166 -2.76 0.40 8.26
C LEU A 166 -3.67 -0.76 8.64
N ASP A 167 -4.68 -1.06 7.82
CA ASP A 167 -5.61 -2.18 8.05
C ASP A 167 -4.91 -3.55 7.97
N ILE A 168 -3.90 -3.69 7.10
CA ILE A 168 -3.13 -4.93 6.92
C ILE A 168 -2.01 -5.05 7.97
N TYR A 169 -1.50 -3.94 8.50
CA TYR A 169 -0.29 -3.91 9.33
C TYR A 169 -0.33 -4.86 10.54
N PRO A 170 -1.44 -5.03 11.28
CA PRO A 170 -1.50 -5.98 12.40
C PRO A 170 -1.21 -7.41 11.98
N ASP A 171 -1.59 -7.81 10.77
CA ASP A 171 -1.37 -9.16 10.27
C ASP A 171 0.09 -9.44 9.96
N ILE A 172 0.87 -8.42 9.53
CA ILE A 172 2.29 -8.61 9.21
C ILE A 172 3.17 -8.75 10.45
N SER A 173 2.79 -8.12 11.54
CA SER A 173 3.55 -8.15 12.79
C SER A 173 3.60 -9.55 13.44
N SER A 174 2.66 -10.44 13.07
CA SER A 174 2.56 -11.81 13.58
C SER A 174 3.24 -12.85 12.69
N GLN A 175 3.74 -12.48 11.51
CA GLN A 175 4.31 -13.42 10.53
C GLN A 175 5.82 -13.62 10.73
N ASN A 176 6.25 -14.89 10.73
CA ASN A 176 7.64 -15.29 10.80
C ASN A 176 7.90 -16.45 9.80
N PRO A 177 8.95 -16.43 8.95
CA PRO A 177 10.00 -15.42 8.83
C PRO A 177 9.56 -14.21 8.00
N SER A 178 9.98 -13.04 8.41
CA SER A 178 9.73 -11.80 7.73
C SER A 178 10.82 -11.46 6.71
N TRP A 179 10.43 -10.99 5.52
CA TRP A 179 11.41 -10.48 4.55
C TRP A 179 11.83 -9.07 4.94
N LEU A 180 10.96 -8.10 4.74
CA LEU A 180 11.17 -6.70 5.09
C LEU A 180 9.81 -6.02 5.16
N TRP A 181 9.59 -5.17 6.16
CA TRP A 181 8.41 -4.30 6.24
C TRP A 181 8.82 -2.94 6.79
N PRO A 182 8.11 -1.86 6.41
CA PRO A 182 8.37 -0.55 6.96
C PRO A 182 7.94 -0.49 8.42
N PRO A 183 8.59 0.31 9.26
CA PRO A 183 8.10 0.61 10.61
C PRO A 183 6.68 1.17 10.58
N LEU A 184 5.82 0.77 11.53
CA LEU A 184 4.48 1.35 11.70
C LEU A 184 4.55 2.88 11.89
N ALA A 185 5.60 3.32 12.54
CA ALA A 185 5.94 4.73 12.71
C ALA A 185 5.97 5.50 11.38
N TYR A 186 6.48 4.91 10.30
CA TYR A 186 6.47 5.53 8.98
C TYR A 186 5.07 5.56 8.36
N VAL A 187 4.28 4.48 8.51
CA VAL A 187 2.91 4.46 7.97
C VAL A 187 2.06 5.55 8.62
N TYR A 188 2.18 5.73 9.93
CA TYR A 188 1.54 6.86 10.64
C TYR A 188 2.13 8.21 10.22
N GLY A 189 3.45 8.29 9.98
CA GLY A 189 4.12 9.49 9.49
C GLY A 189 3.58 9.93 8.12
N ASP A 190 3.40 8.99 7.20
CA ASP A 190 2.85 9.27 5.87
C ASP A 190 1.37 9.69 5.94
N MET A 191 0.57 9.07 6.83
CA MET A 191 -0.78 9.56 7.13
C MET A 191 -0.77 10.98 7.68
N ALA A 192 0.16 11.29 8.55
CA ALA A 192 0.31 12.65 9.08
C ALA A 192 0.72 13.65 7.98
N SER A 193 1.60 13.24 7.06
CA SER A 193 1.98 14.04 5.89
C SER A 193 0.76 14.35 5.01
N LEU A 194 -0.07 13.34 4.73
CA LEU A 194 -1.30 13.52 3.99
C LEU A 194 -2.27 14.48 4.68
N MET A 195 -2.46 14.34 5.99
CA MET A 195 -3.32 15.25 6.76
C MET A 195 -2.77 16.68 6.77
N TYR A 196 -1.45 16.83 6.85
CA TYR A 196 -0.80 18.14 6.73
C TYR A 196 -1.01 18.78 5.36
N SER A 197 -0.84 18.01 4.28
CA SER A 197 -1.04 18.47 2.89
C SER A 197 -2.48 18.89 2.61
N THR A 198 -3.45 18.25 3.27
CA THR A 198 -4.88 18.60 3.17
C THR A 198 -5.33 19.70 4.15
N GLY A 199 -4.42 20.21 4.99
CA GLY A 199 -4.71 21.26 5.97
C GLY A 199 -5.36 20.77 7.27
N ASP A 200 -5.56 19.47 7.46
CA ASP A 200 -6.07 18.93 8.73
C ASP A 200 -4.93 18.76 9.75
N LEU A 201 -4.48 19.91 10.28
CA LEU A 201 -3.36 19.95 11.22
C LEU A 201 -3.63 19.18 12.53
N ARG A 202 -4.90 19.03 12.93
CA ARG A 202 -5.25 18.26 14.14
C ARG A 202 -5.03 16.76 13.91
N GLN A 203 -5.49 16.23 12.78
CA GLN A 203 -5.25 14.84 12.42
C GLN A 203 -3.77 14.58 12.14
N ALA A 204 -3.06 15.53 11.52
CA ALA A 204 -1.61 15.44 11.33
C ALA A 204 -0.88 15.27 12.67
N ALA A 205 -1.18 16.12 13.67
CA ALA A 205 -0.61 16.03 15.02
C ALA A 205 -0.99 14.72 15.72
N TYR A 206 -2.22 14.23 15.54
CA TYR A 206 -2.68 12.95 16.10
C TYR A 206 -1.88 11.76 15.55
N TYR A 207 -1.72 11.66 14.22
CA TYR A 207 -0.95 10.57 13.63
C TYR A 207 0.54 10.65 13.97
N LEU A 208 1.12 11.86 14.08
CA LEU A 208 2.50 12.03 14.53
C LEU A 208 2.70 11.58 15.98
N LYS A 209 1.72 11.84 16.85
CA LYS A 209 1.75 11.32 18.21
C LYS A 209 1.75 9.78 18.18
N LEU A 210 0.84 9.16 17.44
CA LEU A 210 0.82 7.69 17.28
C LEU A 210 2.17 7.17 16.77
N ALA A 211 2.75 7.83 15.74
CA ALA A 211 4.05 7.45 15.19
C ALA A 211 5.18 7.52 16.22
N LEU A 212 5.24 8.60 17.00
CA LEU A 212 6.28 8.82 18.01
C LEU A 212 6.13 7.94 19.25
N ASP A 213 4.91 7.46 19.53
CA ASP A 213 4.61 6.55 20.65
C ASP A 213 4.91 5.08 20.32
N THR A 214 5.28 4.74 19.07
CA THR A 214 5.70 3.38 18.71
C THR A 214 7.10 3.07 19.24
N ASP A 215 7.36 1.79 19.59
CA ASP A 215 8.70 1.33 19.99
C ASP A 215 9.74 1.42 18.86
N GLU A 216 9.29 1.53 17.62
CA GLU A 216 10.11 1.65 16.41
C GLU A 216 10.63 3.07 16.17
N ALA A 217 10.04 4.08 16.82
CA ALA A 217 10.42 5.49 16.66
C ALA A 217 11.73 5.81 17.39
N LYS A 218 12.86 5.33 16.85
CA LYS A 218 14.22 5.54 17.36
C LYS A 218 15.15 6.03 16.25
N GLY A 219 16.30 6.57 16.58
CA GLY A 219 17.32 7.00 15.62
C GLY A 219 16.76 7.90 14.51
N LYS A 220 17.07 7.57 13.25
CA LYS A 220 16.60 8.29 12.05
C LYS A 220 15.07 8.37 11.95
N VAL A 221 14.36 7.29 12.28
CA VAL A 221 12.88 7.26 12.25
C VAL A 221 12.32 8.36 13.15
N ARG A 222 12.76 8.40 14.41
CA ARG A 222 12.34 9.42 15.36
C ARG A 222 12.73 10.83 14.94
N HIS A 223 13.94 11.00 14.39
CA HIS A 223 14.42 12.29 13.90
C HIS A 223 13.49 12.89 12.83
N VAL A 224 13.16 12.11 11.82
CA VAL A 224 12.27 12.53 10.70
C VAL A 224 10.88 12.89 11.22
N LEU A 225 10.31 12.07 12.10
CA LEU A 225 8.99 12.31 12.70
C LEU A 225 8.97 13.59 13.57
N LEU A 226 10.03 13.85 14.32
CA LEU A 226 10.16 15.06 15.14
C LEU A 226 10.24 16.33 14.26
N LEU A 227 10.96 16.27 13.13
CA LEU A 227 10.99 17.39 12.17
C LEU A 227 9.62 17.67 11.58
N MET A 228 8.90 16.61 11.22
CA MET A 228 7.55 16.74 10.71
C MET A 228 6.58 17.29 11.77
N ALA A 229 6.68 16.81 13.01
CA ALA A 229 5.90 17.32 14.13
C ALA A 229 6.19 18.80 14.42
N ALA A 230 7.47 19.21 14.32
CA ALA A 230 7.83 20.62 14.46
C ALA A 230 7.22 21.50 13.35
N ARG A 231 7.13 20.99 12.11
CA ARG A 231 6.45 21.70 11.01
C ARG A 231 4.95 21.82 11.25
N VAL A 232 4.31 20.76 11.73
CA VAL A 232 2.86 20.79 12.08
C VAL A 232 2.61 21.77 13.21
N ALA A 233 3.44 21.76 14.26
CA ALA A 233 3.34 22.71 15.37
C ALA A 233 3.48 24.17 14.90
N LEU A 234 4.43 24.45 13.99
CA LEU A 234 4.55 25.77 13.37
C LEU A 234 3.29 26.18 12.59
N ALA A 235 2.72 25.26 11.82
CA ALA A 235 1.49 25.52 11.09
C ALA A 235 0.27 25.73 12.01
N GLN A 236 0.32 25.20 13.24
CA GLN A 236 -0.65 25.45 14.32
C GLN A 236 -0.31 26.72 15.13
N GLU A 237 0.74 27.47 14.77
CA GLU A 237 1.26 28.63 15.48
C GLU A 237 1.78 28.33 16.90
N ASP A 238 2.01 27.05 17.23
CA ASP A 238 2.62 26.65 18.51
C ASP A 238 4.15 26.67 18.44
N MET A 239 4.71 27.89 18.60
CA MET A 239 6.15 28.13 18.55
C MET A 239 6.90 27.39 19.65
N ALA A 240 6.30 27.23 20.84
CA ALA A 240 6.93 26.57 21.98
C ALA A 240 7.09 25.07 21.73
N GLN A 241 6.03 24.42 21.23
CA GLN A 241 6.06 23.01 20.86
C GLN A 241 7.03 22.77 19.70
N ALA A 242 7.00 23.62 18.67
CA ALA A 242 7.93 23.53 17.54
C ALA A 242 9.40 23.60 17.98
N ASP A 243 9.73 24.53 18.91
CA ASP A 243 11.09 24.66 19.47
C ASP A 243 11.50 23.40 20.26
N SER A 244 10.61 22.87 21.08
CA SER A 244 10.86 21.65 21.86
C SER A 244 11.13 20.43 20.96
N LEU A 245 10.29 20.22 19.95
CA LEU A 245 10.41 19.11 19.00
C LEU A 245 11.69 19.24 18.16
N LEU A 246 12.02 20.44 17.70
CA LEU A 246 13.23 20.70 16.95
C LEU A 246 14.50 20.45 17.78
N LYS A 247 14.51 20.83 19.06
CA LYS A 247 15.62 20.52 19.98
C LYS A 247 15.80 19.01 20.15
N GLN A 248 14.71 18.28 20.34
CA GLN A 248 14.75 16.80 20.44
C GLN A 248 15.30 16.18 19.15
N SER A 249 14.87 16.67 17.99
CA SER A 249 15.36 16.20 16.69
C SER A 249 16.86 16.44 16.51
N LYS A 250 17.36 17.63 16.88
CA LYS A 250 18.78 17.98 16.79
C LYS A 250 19.69 17.09 17.65
N ILE A 251 19.22 16.57 18.78
CA ILE A 251 19.98 15.63 19.63
C ILE A 251 20.29 14.32 18.88
N LEU A 252 19.44 13.92 17.93
CA LEU A 252 19.58 12.68 17.16
C LEU A 252 20.51 12.83 15.94
N LEU A 253 20.88 14.04 15.54
CA LEU A 253 21.76 14.27 14.37
C LEU A 253 23.07 13.48 14.39
N PRO A 254 23.78 13.34 15.52
CA PRO A 254 25.01 12.54 15.57
C PRO A 254 24.82 11.05 15.26
N GLU A 255 23.59 10.54 15.39
CA GLU A 255 23.24 9.15 15.06
C GLU A 255 23.06 8.92 13.56
N ILE A 256 22.95 10.01 12.77
CA ILE A 256 22.81 9.98 11.31
C ILE A 256 24.21 9.91 10.69
N GLY A 257 24.64 8.74 10.31
CA GLY A 257 26.01 8.50 9.84
C GLY A 257 26.28 8.91 8.38
N SER A 258 25.25 9.18 7.56
CA SER A 258 25.41 9.56 6.16
C SER A 258 25.54 11.07 6.00
N PRO A 259 26.61 11.58 5.35
CA PRO A 259 26.72 13.02 5.06
C PRO A 259 25.55 13.56 4.25
N LEU A 260 25.01 12.77 3.31
CA LEU A 260 23.87 13.16 2.50
C LEU A 260 22.59 13.30 3.36
N GLU A 261 22.32 12.34 4.23
CA GLU A 261 21.18 12.37 5.12
C GLU A 261 21.27 13.50 6.16
N LEU A 262 22.49 13.81 6.62
CA LEU A 262 22.73 15.00 7.44
C LEU A 262 22.42 16.28 6.67
N ALA A 263 22.84 16.39 5.41
CA ALA A 263 22.53 17.54 4.56
C ALA A 263 21.01 17.69 4.33
N ASN A 264 20.31 16.57 4.09
CA ASN A 264 18.84 16.56 4.00
C ASN A 264 18.19 17.04 5.30
N SER A 265 18.68 16.57 6.44
CA SER A 265 18.22 16.99 7.77
C SER A 265 18.48 18.47 8.01
N TYR A 266 19.67 18.98 7.67
CA TYR A 266 19.99 20.41 7.79
C TYR A 266 19.10 21.28 6.90
N SER A 267 18.82 20.85 5.67
CA SER A 267 17.88 21.56 4.79
C SER A 267 16.47 21.65 5.41
N GLN A 268 15.98 20.56 5.98
CA GLN A 268 14.66 20.55 6.63
C GLN A 268 14.64 21.40 7.91
N ILE A 269 15.69 21.33 8.72
CA ILE A 269 15.84 22.19 9.91
C ILE A 269 15.91 23.66 9.49
N ALA A 270 16.63 23.98 8.42
CA ALA A 270 16.74 25.36 7.92
C ALA A 270 15.38 25.94 7.49
N VAL A 271 14.52 25.14 6.86
CA VAL A 271 13.12 25.54 6.55
C VAL A 271 12.37 25.91 7.82
N ILE A 272 12.51 25.12 8.87
CA ILE A 272 11.85 25.37 10.16
C ILE A 272 12.42 26.62 10.83
N GLU A 273 13.75 26.77 10.87
CA GLU A 273 14.40 27.95 11.49
C GLU A 273 14.10 29.24 10.71
N LEU A 274 14.01 29.16 9.38
CA LEU A 274 13.59 30.30 8.55
C LEU A 274 12.15 30.73 8.89
N ALA A 275 11.23 29.78 9.01
CA ALA A 275 9.84 30.05 9.38
C ALA A 275 9.73 30.67 10.81
N ARG A 276 10.69 30.39 11.67
CA ARG A 276 10.80 30.95 13.02
C ARG A 276 11.54 32.29 13.04
N GLY A 277 11.94 32.83 11.89
CA GLY A 277 12.69 34.08 11.76
C GLY A 277 14.16 33.99 12.17
N ARG A 278 14.73 32.79 12.37
CA ARG A 278 16.15 32.60 12.74
C ARG A 278 17.00 32.42 11.48
N THR A 279 17.13 33.51 10.74
CA THR A 279 17.74 33.55 9.41
C THR A 279 19.22 33.17 9.39
N GLU A 280 19.99 33.53 10.42
CA GLU A 280 21.41 33.22 10.52
C GLU A 280 21.66 31.71 10.66
N ILE A 281 20.84 31.04 11.50
CA ILE A 281 20.93 29.60 11.68
C ILE A 281 20.51 28.87 10.38
N ALA A 282 19.44 29.35 9.74
CA ALA A 282 18.99 28.80 8.48
C ALA A 282 20.07 28.92 7.40
N ASP A 283 20.77 30.06 7.33
CA ASP A 283 21.85 30.31 6.39
C ASP A 283 23.02 29.33 6.56
N GLU A 284 23.50 29.18 7.79
CA GLU A 284 24.58 28.23 8.10
C GLU A 284 24.22 26.81 7.69
N LEU A 285 23.02 26.35 8.05
CA LEU A 285 22.57 24.99 7.78
C LEU A 285 22.40 24.72 6.27
N VAL A 286 21.84 25.68 5.52
CA VAL A 286 21.70 25.56 4.06
C VAL A 286 23.08 25.58 3.41
N GLY A 287 24.03 26.41 3.89
CA GLY A 287 25.40 26.43 3.40
C GLY A 287 26.10 25.07 3.51
N ILE A 288 25.98 24.41 4.67
CA ILE A 288 26.49 23.03 4.88
C ILE A 288 25.84 22.05 3.92
N ALA A 289 24.51 22.12 3.75
CA ALA A 289 23.78 21.24 2.87
C ALA A 289 24.20 21.40 1.40
N LEU A 290 24.33 22.65 0.92
CA LEU A 290 24.78 22.96 -0.45
C LEU A 290 26.16 22.38 -0.75
N GLN A 291 27.13 22.57 0.14
CA GLN A 291 28.48 22.00 -0.04
C GLN A 291 28.45 20.48 -0.16
N THR A 292 27.59 19.82 0.62
CA THR A 292 27.47 18.35 0.57
C THR A 292 26.82 17.89 -0.72
N TYR A 293 25.73 18.55 -1.14
CA TYR A 293 25.04 18.20 -2.40
C TYR A 293 25.94 18.41 -3.62
N GLU A 294 26.68 19.51 -3.66
CA GLU A 294 27.66 19.79 -4.72
C GLU A 294 28.74 18.70 -4.78
N LYS A 295 29.36 18.40 -3.64
CA LYS A 295 30.41 17.38 -3.53
C LYS A 295 29.95 15.99 -3.95
N GLN A 296 28.68 15.67 -3.70
CA GLN A 296 28.10 14.37 -4.04
C GLN A 296 27.33 14.35 -5.37
N GLY A 297 27.34 15.45 -6.13
CA GLY A 297 26.66 15.53 -7.43
C GLY A 297 25.13 15.41 -7.33
N LYS A 298 24.52 15.80 -6.21
CA LYS A 298 23.07 15.71 -6.01
C LYS A 298 22.39 16.98 -6.54
N VAL A 299 22.26 17.05 -7.86
CA VAL A 299 21.85 18.28 -8.59
C VAL A 299 20.44 18.76 -8.20
N ASN A 300 19.48 17.87 -8.02
CA ASN A 300 18.11 18.24 -7.61
C ASN A 300 18.09 18.82 -6.20
N ASN A 301 18.77 18.17 -5.25
CA ASN A 301 18.88 18.67 -3.88
C ASN A 301 19.64 20.02 -3.83
N TYR A 302 20.69 20.17 -4.64
CA TYR A 302 21.44 21.41 -4.76
C TYR A 302 20.56 22.56 -5.25
N MET A 303 19.78 22.36 -6.29
CA MET A 303 18.81 23.34 -6.82
C MET A 303 17.78 23.74 -5.76
N ARG A 304 17.17 22.76 -5.08
CA ARG A 304 16.19 23.01 -3.99
C ARG A 304 16.83 23.79 -2.82
N ALA A 305 18.06 23.43 -2.45
CA ALA A 305 18.80 24.14 -1.40
C ALA A 305 19.21 25.55 -1.85
N THR A 306 19.57 25.78 -3.13
CA THR A 306 19.82 27.12 -3.70
C THR A 306 18.57 28.00 -3.58
N ARG A 307 17.40 27.48 -3.90
CA ARG A 307 16.11 28.18 -3.70
C ARG A 307 15.84 28.47 -2.21
N LEU A 308 16.15 27.53 -1.31
CA LEU A 308 16.02 27.77 0.12
C LEU A 308 16.96 28.89 0.59
N LEU A 309 18.22 28.87 0.14
CA LEU A 309 19.17 29.96 0.43
C LEU A 309 18.67 31.32 -0.08
N ALA A 310 18.08 31.36 -1.26
CA ALA A 310 17.45 32.56 -1.79
C ALA A 310 16.40 33.13 -0.82
N ARG A 311 15.50 32.26 -0.31
CA ARG A 311 14.48 32.66 0.67
C ARG A 311 15.11 33.17 1.98
N VAL A 312 16.21 32.56 2.42
CA VAL A 312 16.96 33.04 3.60
C VAL A 312 17.53 34.42 3.32
N ARG A 313 18.16 34.66 2.15
CA ARG A 313 18.71 35.98 1.77
C ARG A 313 17.64 37.06 1.71
N LEU A 314 16.47 36.72 1.15
CA LEU A 314 15.33 37.68 1.13
C LEU A 314 14.84 38.00 2.54
N ALA A 315 14.77 37.03 3.44
CA ALA A 315 14.40 37.26 4.83
C ALA A 315 15.45 38.10 5.59
N GLN A 316 16.73 38.02 5.20
CA GLN A 316 17.83 38.85 5.71
C GLN A 316 17.87 40.25 5.07
N ARG A 317 16.91 40.61 4.20
CA ARG A 317 16.87 41.85 3.42
C ARG A 317 18.02 42.01 2.42
N ASN A 318 18.68 40.93 2.02
CA ASN A 318 19.65 40.87 0.93
C ASN A 318 18.94 40.54 -0.38
N ASP A 319 18.18 41.51 -0.90
CA ASP A 319 17.26 41.36 -2.00
C ASP A 319 17.96 40.98 -3.32
N ASP A 320 19.10 41.63 -3.62
CA ASP A 320 19.85 41.38 -4.86
C ASP A 320 20.39 39.95 -4.94
N GLU A 321 20.96 39.45 -3.87
CA GLU A 321 21.46 38.10 -3.80
C GLU A 321 20.30 37.09 -3.79
N GLY A 322 19.24 37.37 -3.04
CA GLY A 322 18.04 36.54 -2.97
C GLY A 322 17.41 36.33 -4.35
N LEU A 323 17.18 37.43 -5.08
CA LEU A 323 16.64 37.36 -6.43
C LEU A 323 17.58 36.60 -7.40
N ARG A 324 18.88 36.90 -7.34
CA ARG A 324 19.87 36.20 -8.17
C ARG A 324 19.83 34.69 -7.95
N LEU A 325 19.74 34.23 -6.71
CA LEU A 325 19.65 32.81 -6.35
C LEU A 325 18.31 32.17 -6.78
N LEU A 326 17.19 32.91 -6.71
CA LEU A 326 15.91 32.44 -7.25
C LEU A 326 15.98 32.20 -8.76
N LEU A 327 16.57 33.19 -9.49
CA LEU A 327 16.74 33.07 -10.94
C LEU A 327 17.68 31.91 -11.30
N GLN A 328 18.75 31.72 -10.54
CA GLN A 328 19.63 30.55 -10.69
C GLN A 328 18.91 29.23 -10.46
N ALA A 329 18.12 29.11 -9.39
CA ALA A 329 17.36 27.91 -9.09
C ALA A 329 16.29 27.63 -10.16
N ALA A 330 15.62 28.66 -10.70
CA ALA A 330 14.67 28.51 -11.79
C ALA A 330 15.36 27.97 -13.06
N GLN A 331 16.50 28.54 -13.44
CA GLN A 331 17.28 28.07 -14.57
C GLN A 331 17.75 26.61 -14.40
N GLN A 332 18.19 26.25 -13.19
CA GLN A 332 18.59 24.87 -12.88
C GLN A 332 17.39 23.90 -13.00
N ALA A 333 16.21 24.29 -12.48
CA ALA A 333 14.99 23.51 -12.59
C ALA A 333 14.57 23.28 -14.04
N GLU A 334 14.69 24.31 -14.91
CA GLU A 334 14.45 24.18 -16.35
C GLU A 334 15.42 23.20 -17.01
N GLN A 335 16.71 23.29 -16.71
CA GLN A 335 17.75 22.39 -17.25
C GLN A 335 17.50 20.93 -16.84
N LEU A 336 16.99 20.72 -15.64
CA LEU A 336 16.62 19.41 -15.11
C LEU A 336 15.24 18.92 -15.57
N GLN A 337 14.50 19.76 -16.33
CA GLN A 337 13.14 19.47 -16.82
C GLN A 337 12.12 19.17 -15.71
N LEU A 338 12.31 19.76 -14.54
CA LEU A 338 11.43 19.62 -13.37
C LEU A 338 10.38 20.74 -13.39
N ALA A 339 9.30 20.52 -14.15
CA ALA A 339 8.29 21.53 -14.43
C ALA A 339 7.58 22.04 -13.15
N ASP A 340 7.34 21.20 -12.16
CA ASP A 340 6.80 21.53 -10.84
C ASP A 340 7.74 22.47 -10.06
N GLU A 341 9.04 22.19 -10.07
CA GLU A 341 10.06 23.03 -9.42
C GLU A 341 10.22 24.38 -10.13
N VAL A 342 10.10 24.40 -11.46
CA VAL A 342 10.05 25.66 -12.24
C VAL A 342 8.83 26.47 -11.81
N ALA A 343 7.64 25.85 -11.77
CA ALA A 343 6.40 26.52 -11.38
C ALA A 343 6.51 27.14 -9.97
N TYR A 344 6.98 26.37 -9.01
CA TYR A 344 7.15 26.84 -7.63
C TYR A 344 8.18 27.97 -7.52
N THR A 345 9.31 27.86 -8.20
CA THR A 345 10.37 28.89 -8.14
C THR A 345 9.94 30.17 -8.83
N GLN A 346 9.26 30.08 -9.98
CA GLN A 346 8.71 31.24 -10.69
C GLN A 346 7.59 31.93 -9.89
N GLN A 347 6.81 31.18 -9.11
CA GLN A 347 5.84 31.76 -8.17
C GLN A 347 6.55 32.62 -7.11
N LEU A 348 7.63 32.11 -6.51
CA LEU A 348 8.42 32.89 -5.53
C LEU A 348 9.03 34.18 -6.15
N ILE A 349 9.45 34.12 -7.42
CA ILE A 349 9.95 35.30 -8.15
C ILE A 349 8.81 36.28 -8.38
N SER A 350 7.62 35.78 -8.75
CA SER A 350 6.43 36.63 -8.92
C SER A 350 6.06 37.36 -7.61
N ASP A 351 6.03 36.63 -6.50
CA ASP A 351 5.69 37.17 -5.18
C ASP A 351 6.72 38.24 -4.75
N TYR A 352 8.02 37.96 -4.99
CA TYR A 352 9.09 38.91 -4.73
C TYR A 352 8.88 40.27 -5.45
N TYR A 353 8.54 40.27 -6.75
CA TYR A 353 8.29 41.45 -7.52
C TYR A 353 6.98 42.14 -7.14
N ALA A 354 5.93 41.34 -6.86
CA ALA A 354 4.63 41.86 -6.46
C ALA A 354 4.68 42.63 -5.13
N GLU A 355 5.42 42.13 -4.13
CA GLU A 355 5.67 42.83 -2.85
C GLU A 355 6.36 44.18 -3.00
N ARG A 356 7.10 44.38 -4.09
CA ARG A 356 7.81 45.62 -4.43
C ARG A 356 7.05 46.53 -5.38
N ALA A 357 5.78 46.15 -5.69
CA ALA A 357 4.93 46.83 -6.67
C ALA A 357 5.51 46.86 -8.10
N GLU A 358 6.43 45.95 -8.40
CA GLU A 358 7.00 45.74 -9.73
C GLU A 358 6.10 44.79 -10.56
N PHE A 359 4.91 45.26 -10.92
CA PHE A 359 3.84 44.41 -11.48
C PHE A 359 4.16 43.78 -12.83
N LYS A 360 4.98 44.44 -13.67
CA LYS A 360 5.34 43.86 -14.97
C LYS A 360 6.20 42.60 -14.83
N PRO A 361 7.36 42.61 -14.14
CA PRO A 361 8.14 41.40 -13.93
C PRO A 361 7.38 40.37 -13.06
N ALA A 362 6.55 40.79 -12.10
CA ALA A 362 5.67 39.87 -11.37
C ALA A 362 4.73 39.11 -12.28
N TYR A 363 4.06 39.80 -13.22
CA TYR A 363 3.18 39.18 -14.21
C TYR A 363 3.92 38.21 -15.13
N GLU A 364 5.10 38.56 -15.63
CA GLU A 364 5.89 37.66 -16.49
C GLU A 364 6.32 36.39 -15.73
N ALA A 365 6.77 36.51 -14.48
CA ALA A 365 7.10 35.35 -13.65
C ALA A 365 5.87 34.50 -13.35
N MET A 366 4.71 35.10 -13.03
CA MET A 366 3.45 34.39 -12.82
C MET A 366 3.00 33.63 -14.06
N LYS A 367 3.17 34.23 -15.25
CA LYS A 367 2.87 33.58 -16.52
C LYS A 367 3.75 32.35 -16.75
N LEU A 368 5.05 32.44 -16.47
CA LEU A 368 5.98 31.33 -16.53
C LEU A 368 5.61 30.23 -15.50
N ALA A 369 5.26 30.63 -14.27
CA ALA A 369 4.78 29.70 -13.25
C ALA A 369 3.54 28.94 -13.72
N ALA A 370 2.54 29.62 -14.28
CA ALA A 370 1.32 29.00 -14.80
C ALA A 370 1.59 28.05 -15.97
N GLN A 371 2.48 28.43 -16.88
CA GLN A 371 2.88 27.56 -18.01
C GLN A 371 3.60 26.30 -17.52
N ALA A 372 4.53 26.44 -16.57
CA ALA A 372 5.25 25.31 -15.98
C ALA A 372 4.30 24.39 -15.18
N ALA A 373 3.37 24.96 -14.43
CA ALA A 373 2.34 24.19 -13.71
C ALA A 373 1.44 23.38 -14.67
N ALA A 374 1.05 23.99 -15.80
CA ALA A 374 0.29 23.29 -16.84
C ALA A 374 1.09 22.13 -17.48
N GLU A 375 2.39 22.33 -17.72
CA GLU A 375 3.26 21.26 -18.23
C GLU A 375 3.47 20.15 -17.19
N ALA A 376 3.68 20.48 -15.91
CA ALA A 376 3.74 19.51 -14.81
C ALA A 376 2.45 18.69 -14.74
N GLN A 377 1.28 19.35 -14.83
CA GLN A 377 -0.01 18.66 -14.83
C GLN A 377 -0.17 17.75 -16.06
N LYS A 378 0.31 18.18 -17.22
CA LYS A 378 0.29 17.35 -18.42
C LYS A 378 1.23 16.13 -18.30
N GLN A 379 2.42 16.31 -17.75
CA GLN A 379 3.35 15.22 -17.47
C GLN A 379 2.73 14.20 -16.49
N LEU A 380 2.09 14.68 -15.44
CA LEU A 380 1.36 13.85 -14.49
C LEU A 380 0.21 13.08 -15.15
N ASN A 381 -0.60 13.75 -15.97
CA ASN A 381 -1.70 13.12 -16.71
C ASN A 381 -1.18 12.05 -17.69
N ASN A 382 -0.07 12.31 -18.37
CA ASN A 382 0.59 11.34 -19.24
C ASN A 382 1.09 10.13 -18.44
N THR A 383 1.69 10.34 -17.27
CA THR A 383 2.13 9.27 -16.39
C THR A 383 0.95 8.40 -15.95
N ARG A 384 -0.16 9.01 -15.53
CA ARG A 384 -1.40 8.30 -15.17
C ARG A 384 -2.00 7.52 -16.33
N PHE A 385 -2.01 8.10 -17.51
CA PHE A 385 -2.46 7.41 -18.71
C PHE A 385 -1.60 6.18 -19.02
N MET A 386 -0.28 6.30 -18.89
CA MET A 386 0.64 5.18 -19.07
C MET A 386 0.46 4.09 -18.00
N GLN A 387 0.22 4.46 -16.75
CA GLN A 387 -0.13 3.52 -15.68
C GLN A 387 -1.43 2.76 -16.00
N TYR A 388 -2.47 3.49 -16.38
CA TYR A 388 -3.74 2.89 -16.77
C TYR A 388 -3.58 1.91 -17.94
N LYS A 389 -2.83 2.31 -18.97
CA LYS A 389 -2.52 1.46 -20.12
C LYS A 389 -1.73 0.21 -19.72
N ALA A 390 -0.74 0.36 -18.82
CA ALA A 390 0.04 -0.77 -18.32
C ALA A 390 -0.84 -1.75 -17.52
N ARG A 391 -1.74 -1.25 -16.66
CA ARG A 391 -2.72 -2.08 -15.93
C ARG A 391 -3.65 -2.83 -16.86
N LEU A 392 -4.17 -2.17 -17.90
CA LEU A 392 -5.02 -2.83 -18.92
C LEU A 392 -4.25 -3.95 -19.62
N SER A 393 -3.03 -3.67 -20.09
CA SER A 393 -2.18 -4.67 -20.75
C SER A 393 -1.89 -5.86 -19.83
N GLN A 394 -1.62 -5.60 -18.56
CA GLN A 394 -1.41 -6.66 -17.57
C GLN A 394 -2.67 -7.49 -17.31
N GLN A 395 -3.83 -6.84 -17.22
CA GLN A 395 -5.11 -7.54 -17.08
C GLN A 395 -5.41 -8.41 -18.31
N GLU A 396 -5.15 -7.91 -19.51
CA GLU A 396 -5.30 -8.68 -20.76
C GLU A 396 -4.37 -9.90 -20.77
N GLN A 397 -3.10 -9.73 -20.38
CA GLN A 397 -2.14 -10.84 -20.26
C GLN A 397 -2.61 -11.89 -19.26
N LEU A 398 -3.07 -11.45 -18.08
CA LEU A 398 -3.61 -12.35 -17.06
C LEU A 398 -4.85 -13.13 -17.54
N GLN A 399 -5.72 -12.46 -18.30
CA GLN A 399 -6.88 -13.13 -18.91
C GLN A 399 -6.44 -14.18 -19.93
N VAL A 400 -5.45 -13.85 -20.77
CA VAL A 400 -4.89 -14.80 -21.76
C VAL A 400 -4.22 -15.98 -21.06
N GLU A 401 -3.38 -15.73 -20.05
CA GLU A 401 -2.76 -16.79 -19.25
C GLU A 401 -3.80 -17.67 -18.54
N THR A 402 -4.81 -17.05 -17.94
CA THR A 402 -5.88 -17.79 -17.28
C THR A 402 -6.65 -18.65 -18.27
N GLN A 403 -6.96 -18.11 -19.46
CA GLN A 403 -7.59 -18.89 -20.53
C GLN A 403 -6.69 -20.03 -21.05
N GLN A 404 -5.38 -19.78 -21.18
CA GLN A 404 -4.42 -20.81 -21.57
C GLN A 404 -4.33 -21.90 -20.50
N ASN A 405 -4.25 -21.54 -19.23
CA ASN A 405 -4.22 -22.49 -18.11
C ASN A 405 -5.51 -23.32 -18.03
N ILE A 406 -6.68 -22.69 -18.24
CA ILE A 406 -7.96 -23.41 -18.32
C ILE A 406 -7.96 -24.38 -19.52
N ARG A 407 -7.45 -23.96 -20.68
CA ARG A 407 -7.35 -24.83 -21.86
C ARG A 407 -6.38 -26.00 -21.61
N LEU A 408 -5.23 -25.74 -21.01
CA LEU A 408 -4.25 -26.79 -20.65
C LEU A 408 -4.82 -27.75 -19.61
N ALA A 409 -5.47 -27.25 -18.56
CA ALA A 409 -6.12 -28.06 -17.55
C ALA A 409 -7.24 -28.93 -18.16
N SER A 410 -8.04 -28.34 -19.06
CA SER A 410 -9.09 -29.08 -19.76
C SER A 410 -8.54 -30.13 -20.76
N ALA A 411 -7.40 -29.83 -21.39
CA ALA A 411 -6.71 -30.80 -22.26
C ALA A 411 -6.09 -31.93 -21.43
N ASP A 412 -5.48 -31.64 -20.29
CA ASP A 412 -4.92 -32.63 -19.35
C ASP A 412 -6.06 -33.52 -18.77
N GLN A 413 -7.18 -32.91 -18.40
CA GLN A 413 -8.36 -33.63 -17.94
C GLN A 413 -8.95 -34.53 -19.03
N ARG A 414 -9.00 -34.06 -20.29
CA ARG A 414 -9.42 -34.88 -21.43
C ARG A 414 -8.44 -36.01 -21.69
N SER A 415 -7.13 -35.77 -21.58
CA SER A 415 -6.12 -36.85 -21.76
C SER A 415 -6.22 -37.90 -20.66
N LYS A 416 -6.40 -37.49 -19.40
CA LYS A 416 -6.63 -38.40 -18.26
C LYS A 416 -7.94 -39.17 -18.39
N LEU A 417 -9.03 -38.54 -18.86
CA LEU A 417 -10.29 -39.20 -19.17
C LEU A 417 -10.13 -40.19 -20.31
N SER A 418 -9.42 -39.83 -21.39
CA SER A 418 -9.18 -40.75 -22.50
C SER A 418 -8.32 -41.96 -22.09
N GLN A 419 -7.32 -41.75 -21.24
CA GLN A 419 -6.53 -42.85 -20.65
C GLN A 419 -7.37 -43.71 -19.72
N ALA A 420 -8.24 -43.11 -18.89
CA ALA A 420 -9.17 -43.83 -18.03
C ALA A 420 -10.19 -44.63 -18.86
N TYR A 421 -10.76 -44.05 -19.92
CA TYR A 421 -11.63 -44.77 -20.84
C TYR A 421 -10.88 -45.88 -21.59
N GLY A 422 -9.63 -45.65 -22.00
CA GLY A 422 -8.78 -46.69 -22.57
C GLY A 422 -8.53 -47.84 -21.59
N ALA A 423 -8.19 -47.52 -20.34
CA ALA A 423 -8.01 -48.52 -19.28
C ALA A 423 -9.32 -49.28 -18.96
N ILE A 424 -10.46 -48.55 -18.89
CA ILE A 424 -11.78 -49.16 -18.67
C ILE A 424 -12.16 -50.05 -19.85
N SER A 425 -11.85 -49.65 -21.10
CA SER A 425 -12.12 -50.45 -22.31
C SER A 425 -11.29 -51.72 -22.31
N VAL A 426 -10.02 -51.65 -21.93
CA VAL A 426 -9.15 -52.84 -21.80
C VAL A 426 -9.64 -53.72 -20.66
N LEU A 427 -10.06 -53.16 -19.53
CA LEU A 427 -10.65 -53.92 -18.42
C LEU A 427 -11.99 -54.56 -18.81
N ALA A 428 -12.83 -53.82 -19.54
CA ALA A 428 -14.11 -54.35 -20.06
C ALA A 428 -13.88 -55.49 -21.04
N LEU A 429 -12.90 -55.36 -21.95
CA LEU A 429 -12.52 -56.46 -22.85
C LEU A 429 -11.96 -57.67 -22.09
N ALA A 430 -11.16 -57.44 -21.05
CA ALA A 430 -10.67 -58.49 -20.16
C ALA A 430 -11.80 -59.14 -19.35
N ILE A 431 -12.76 -58.33 -18.88
CA ILE A 431 -13.98 -58.84 -18.17
C ILE A 431 -14.90 -59.59 -19.14
N ILE A 432 -15.08 -59.07 -20.37
CA ILE A 432 -15.86 -59.79 -21.41
C ILE A 432 -15.18 -61.11 -21.78
N GLY A 433 -13.84 -61.08 -21.93
CA GLY A 433 -13.05 -62.29 -22.13
C GLY A 433 -13.14 -63.24 -20.94
N ALA A 434 -13.10 -62.75 -19.71
CA ALA A 434 -13.27 -63.52 -18.48
C ALA A 434 -14.74 -63.97 -18.32
N LEU A 435 -15.72 -63.15 -18.72
CA LEU A 435 -17.16 -63.55 -18.72
C LEU A 435 -17.48 -64.54 -19.80
N ILE A 436 -16.90 -64.41 -20.99
CA ILE A 436 -16.99 -65.45 -22.02
C ILE A 436 -16.33 -66.74 -21.52
N TRP A 437 -15.25 -66.64 -20.80
CA TRP A 437 -14.58 -67.77 -20.13
C TRP A 437 -15.37 -68.32 -18.93
N LEU A 438 -16.03 -67.42 -18.13
CA LEU A 438 -16.90 -67.82 -17.01
C LEU A 438 -18.32 -68.23 -17.43
N VAL A 439 -18.91 -67.65 -18.50
CA VAL A 439 -20.19 -68.07 -19.08
C VAL A 439 -20.05 -69.43 -19.76
N SER A 440 -18.86 -69.75 -20.25
CA SER A 440 -18.54 -71.18 -20.56
C SER A 440 -18.46 -72.02 -19.29
N ARG A 441 -18.49 -71.47 -18.11
CA ARG A 441 -18.28 -72.16 -16.83
C ARG A 441 -19.38 -72.00 -15.77
N ARG A 442 -20.30 -71.04 -15.83
CA ARG A 442 -21.55 -71.01 -15.03
C ARG A 442 -22.21 -69.67 -14.86
N ASN A 443 -23.50 -69.60 -15.17
CA ASN A 443 -24.51 -68.59 -14.83
C ASN A 443 -24.58 -68.20 -13.34
N ARG A 444 -24.80 -66.89 -13.01
CA ARG A 444 -25.89 -66.39 -12.12
C ARG A 444 -25.60 -65.05 -11.37
N TRP A 445 -26.56 -64.10 -11.56
CA TRP A 445 -27.26 -63.21 -10.64
C TRP A 445 -26.47 -61.99 -10.04
N GLN A 446 -26.92 -60.76 -9.81
CA GLN A 446 -28.08 -59.86 -9.97
C GLN A 446 -27.70 -58.48 -9.36
N GLN A 447 -28.35 -57.40 -9.77
CA GLN A 447 -28.28 -55.95 -9.46
C GLN A 447 -28.94 -55.56 -8.10
N PRO A 448 -29.26 -54.24 -7.74
CA PRO A 448 -28.85 -52.86 -8.10
C PRO A 448 -28.82 -51.77 -6.96
N SER A 449 -28.63 -50.45 -7.28
CA SER A 449 -29.32 -49.15 -6.94
C SER A 449 -28.65 -48.11 -6.03
N THR A 450 -28.53 -46.93 -6.50
CA THR A 450 -29.07 -45.52 -6.36
C THR A 450 -28.87 -44.68 -5.09
N GLU A 451 -28.59 -43.37 -5.36
CA GLU A 451 -28.89 -42.10 -4.63
C GLU A 451 -27.97 -41.63 -3.48
N ALA A 452 -27.60 -40.35 -3.41
CA ALA A 452 -28.32 -39.11 -3.27
C ALA A 452 -27.43 -37.84 -3.34
N LEU A 453 -27.99 -36.75 -3.85
CA LEU A 453 -27.48 -35.37 -3.80
C LEU A 453 -27.58 -34.79 -2.40
N GLU A 454 -26.59 -34.00 -1.99
CA GLU A 454 -26.71 -33.06 -0.85
C GLU A 454 -26.24 -31.65 -1.17
N LYS A 455 -26.90 -30.66 -0.51
CA LYS A 455 -26.94 -29.23 -0.80
C LYS A 455 -25.66 -28.48 -0.44
N LEU A 456 -25.28 -27.50 -1.28
CA LEU A 456 -24.12 -26.61 -1.06
C LEU A 456 -24.34 -25.60 0.11
N PRO A 457 -23.27 -25.18 0.82
CA PRO A 457 -23.33 -24.18 1.89
C PRO A 457 -23.75 -22.77 1.39
N ALA A 458 -24.41 -21.99 2.23
CA ALA A 458 -24.99 -20.68 1.92
C ALA A 458 -24.01 -19.66 1.27
N ALA A 459 -22.74 -19.66 1.65
CA ALA A 459 -21.72 -18.78 1.06
C ALA A 459 -21.46 -19.06 -0.42
N GLN A 460 -21.51 -20.33 -0.83
CA GLN A 460 -21.32 -20.72 -2.23
C GLN A 460 -22.51 -20.31 -3.11
N GLN A 461 -23.72 -20.22 -2.55
CA GLN A 461 -24.90 -19.72 -3.27
C GLN A 461 -24.77 -18.23 -3.56
N LEU A 462 -24.24 -17.43 -2.60
CA LEU A 462 -24.01 -16.00 -2.77
C LEU A 462 -22.97 -15.71 -3.87
N ASP A 463 -21.86 -16.43 -3.86
CA ASP A 463 -20.81 -16.28 -4.87
C ASP A 463 -21.28 -16.72 -6.26
N ALA A 464 -22.13 -17.75 -6.34
CA ALA A 464 -22.73 -18.18 -7.60
C ALA A 464 -23.67 -17.12 -8.18
N MET A 465 -24.48 -16.45 -7.34
CA MET A 465 -25.37 -15.37 -7.77
C MET A 465 -24.56 -14.14 -8.23
N LEU A 466 -23.51 -13.79 -7.51
CA LEU A 466 -22.62 -12.68 -7.85
C LEU A 466 -21.92 -12.93 -9.19
N SER A 467 -21.36 -14.14 -9.36
CA SER A 467 -20.69 -14.53 -10.61
C SER A 467 -21.67 -14.63 -11.79
N SER A 468 -22.89 -15.05 -11.53
CA SER A 468 -23.97 -15.08 -12.53
C SER A 468 -24.37 -13.68 -12.97
N ALA A 469 -24.49 -12.73 -12.02
CA ALA A 469 -24.80 -11.34 -12.31
C ALA A 469 -23.70 -10.67 -13.16
N LYS A 470 -22.43 -10.94 -12.82
CA LYS A 470 -21.28 -10.45 -13.59
C LYS A 470 -21.24 -11.04 -15.01
N LYS A 471 -21.44 -12.34 -15.15
CA LYS A 471 -21.46 -13.02 -16.46
C LYS A 471 -22.64 -12.58 -17.31
N GLY A 472 -23.81 -12.42 -16.70
CA GLY A 472 -25.04 -12.03 -17.36
C GLY A 472 -25.19 -10.52 -17.57
N ASN A 473 -24.25 -9.71 -17.03
CA ASN A 473 -24.25 -8.25 -17.08
C ASN A 473 -25.59 -7.61 -16.66
N TYR A 474 -26.23 -8.18 -15.60
CA TYR A 474 -27.46 -7.61 -15.06
C TYR A 474 -27.22 -7.00 -13.69
N PRO A 475 -27.99 -5.98 -13.30
CA PRO A 475 -27.82 -5.30 -12.02
C PRO A 475 -28.14 -6.27 -10.86
N LEU A 476 -27.27 -6.30 -9.87
CA LEU A 476 -27.45 -6.99 -8.61
C LEU A 476 -27.20 -6.00 -7.49
N SER A 477 -28.12 -5.93 -6.55
CA SER A 477 -27.94 -5.07 -5.36
C SER A 477 -27.93 -5.93 -4.10
N LEU A 478 -27.26 -5.42 -3.06
CA LEU A 478 -27.13 -6.03 -1.76
C LEU A 478 -27.66 -5.07 -0.71
N LEU A 479 -28.50 -5.59 0.19
CA LEU A 479 -28.89 -4.91 1.42
C LEU A 479 -28.20 -5.60 2.60
N LEU A 480 -27.61 -4.78 3.48
CA LEU A 480 -26.97 -5.22 4.72
C LEU A 480 -27.80 -4.79 5.92
N LEU A 481 -28.17 -5.74 6.76
CA LEU A 481 -28.91 -5.53 7.97
C LEU A 481 -28.07 -5.95 9.19
N SER A 482 -27.89 -5.04 10.14
CA SER A 482 -27.30 -5.39 11.43
C SER A 482 -28.35 -6.01 12.35
N THR A 483 -28.00 -7.13 12.95
CA THR A 483 -28.84 -7.87 13.91
C THR A 483 -28.33 -7.77 15.35
N SER A 484 -27.29 -6.94 15.59
CA SER A 484 -26.63 -6.78 16.90
C SER A 484 -27.59 -6.31 18.02
N HIS A 485 -28.66 -5.60 17.67
CA HIS A 485 -29.66 -5.09 18.61
C HIS A 485 -31.00 -5.88 18.59
N ILE A 486 -30.96 -7.11 18.06
CA ILE A 486 -32.11 -8.00 17.98
C ILE A 486 -31.82 -9.24 18.84
N ARG A 487 -32.77 -9.62 19.69
CA ARG A 487 -32.59 -10.81 20.54
C ARG A 487 -32.51 -12.08 19.69
N GLN A 488 -31.58 -12.96 20.01
CA GLN A 488 -31.32 -14.18 19.21
C GLN A 488 -32.57 -15.07 19.02
N VAL A 489 -33.47 -15.08 19.99
CA VAL A 489 -34.74 -15.83 19.90
C VAL A 489 -35.71 -15.27 18.86
N ASP A 490 -35.57 -13.99 18.50
CA ASP A 490 -36.46 -13.30 17.57
C ASP A 490 -35.94 -13.32 16.12
N LEU A 491 -34.65 -13.68 15.91
CA LEU A 491 -34.00 -13.67 14.59
C LEU A 491 -34.71 -14.55 13.56
N SER A 492 -35.20 -15.74 13.96
CA SER A 492 -35.92 -16.64 13.06
C SER A 492 -37.31 -16.14 12.69
N ALA A 493 -37.92 -15.34 13.56
CA ALA A 493 -39.21 -14.70 13.29
C ALA A 493 -39.02 -13.49 12.38
N LEU A 494 -37.98 -12.67 12.61
CA LEU A 494 -37.59 -11.59 11.71
C LEU A 494 -37.28 -12.12 10.32
N GLN A 495 -36.48 -13.19 10.23
CA GLN A 495 -36.12 -13.78 8.94
C GLN A 495 -37.37 -14.17 8.15
N ARG A 496 -38.33 -14.86 8.75
CA ARG A 496 -39.61 -15.21 8.12
C ARG A 496 -40.43 -13.99 7.70
N ALA A 497 -40.44 -12.94 8.51
CA ALA A 497 -41.15 -11.71 8.19
C ALA A 497 -40.54 -10.95 7.01
N LEU A 498 -39.22 -10.99 6.89
CA LEU A 498 -38.49 -10.44 5.74
C LEU A 498 -38.70 -11.28 4.47
N GLU A 499 -38.59 -12.61 4.56
CA GLU A 499 -38.80 -13.54 3.44
C GLU A 499 -40.18 -13.40 2.81
N GLN A 500 -41.22 -13.13 3.59
CA GLN A 500 -42.59 -12.89 3.10
C GLN A 500 -42.73 -11.63 2.23
N LYS A 501 -41.79 -10.69 2.32
CA LYS A 501 -41.79 -9.44 1.52
C LYS A 501 -40.83 -9.45 0.34
N LEU A 502 -39.97 -10.43 0.29
CA LEU A 502 -39.01 -10.63 -0.78
C LEU A 502 -39.62 -11.42 -1.96
N ARG A 503 -39.08 -11.21 -3.14
CA ARG A 503 -39.48 -11.96 -4.35
C ARG A 503 -38.87 -13.36 -4.30
N GLU A 504 -39.42 -14.29 -5.05
CA GLU A 504 -38.92 -15.66 -5.14
C GLU A 504 -37.45 -15.76 -5.57
N GLN A 505 -36.98 -14.79 -6.36
CA GLN A 505 -35.60 -14.69 -6.83
C GLN A 505 -34.63 -14.00 -5.84
N ASP A 506 -35.14 -13.26 -4.86
CA ASP A 506 -34.36 -12.61 -3.84
C ASP A 506 -33.86 -13.66 -2.83
N ARG A 507 -32.70 -13.44 -2.23
CA ARG A 507 -32.13 -14.38 -1.24
C ARG A 507 -31.73 -13.65 0.01
N LEU A 508 -32.27 -14.09 1.13
CA LEU A 508 -31.91 -13.65 2.47
C LEU A 508 -31.02 -14.70 3.12
N LEU A 509 -29.85 -14.30 3.59
CA LEU A 509 -28.87 -15.20 4.19
C LEU A 509 -28.19 -14.53 5.37
N ARG A 510 -27.75 -15.32 6.33
CA ARG A 510 -26.94 -14.87 7.44
C ARG A 510 -25.48 -14.80 7.00
N TYR A 511 -24.90 -13.62 7.01
CA TYR A 511 -23.51 -13.39 6.58
C TYR A 511 -22.52 -13.54 7.74
N SER A 512 -22.84 -12.98 8.91
CA SER A 512 -22.06 -13.12 10.14
C SER A 512 -22.97 -13.35 11.36
N MET A 513 -22.40 -13.39 12.56
CA MET A 513 -23.20 -13.53 13.79
C MET A 513 -24.19 -12.38 13.95
N ASP A 514 -23.79 -11.17 13.55
CA ASP A 514 -24.54 -9.93 13.78
C ASP A 514 -25.04 -9.25 12.50
N GLU A 515 -24.96 -9.95 11.35
CA GLU A 515 -25.33 -9.38 10.05
C GLU A 515 -26.10 -10.35 9.17
N MET A 516 -27.14 -9.86 8.56
CA MET A 516 -27.91 -10.55 7.51
C MET A 516 -27.78 -9.78 6.20
N VAL A 517 -27.70 -10.53 5.09
CA VAL A 517 -27.56 -9.99 3.75
C VAL A 517 -28.74 -10.43 2.90
N ILE A 518 -29.31 -9.47 2.16
CA ILE A 518 -30.32 -9.74 1.14
C ILE A 518 -29.73 -9.42 -0.23
N LEU A 519 -29.69 -10.39 -1.12
CA LEU A 519 -29.33 -10.20 -2.52
C LEU A 519 -30.58 -10.01 -3.38
N LEU A 520 -30.57 -8.95 -4.18
CA LEU A 520 -31.65 -8.53 -5.06
C LEU A 520 -31.19 -8.62 -6.54
N PRO A 521 -31.35 -9.76 -7.22
CA PRO A 521 -31.05 -9.88 -8.63
C PRO A 521 -31.95 -8.96 -9.47
N TYR A 522 -31.42 -8.51 -10.61
CA TYR A 522 -32.11 -7.64 -11.57
C TYR A 522 -32.62 -6.31 -10.96
N THR A 523 -31.99 -5.87 -9.87
CA THR A 523 -32.41 -4.69 -9.12
C THR A 523 -31.31 -3.62 -9.17
N SER A 524 -31.65 -2.44 -9.69
CA SER A 524 -30.77 -1.28 -9.76
C SER A 524 -30.62 -0.62 -8.36
N ALA A 525 -29.65 0.32 -8.25
CA ALA A 525 -29.44 1.06 -7.00
C ALA A 525 -30.71 1.76 -6.50
N GLN A 526 -31.49 2.35 -7.40
CA GLN A 526 -32.74 3.03 -7.05
C GLN A 526 -33.82 2.03 -6.59
N GLY A 527 -33.92 0.88 -7.26
CA GLY A 527 -34.82 -0.20 -6.84
C GLY A 527 -34.44 -0.79 -5.49
N ALA A 528 -33.15 -0.96 -5.20
CA ALA A 528 -32.68 -1.45 -3.92
C ALA A 528 -32.98 -0.48 -2.77
N LEU A 529 -32.89 0.83 -3.01
CA LEU A 529 -33.31 1.84 -2.04
C LEU A 529 -34.82 1.75 -1.74
N GLN A 530 -35.67 1.52 -2.74
CA GLN A 530 -37.11 1.34 -2.54
C GLN A 530 -37.41 0.08 -1.71
N VAL A 531 -36.72 -1.03 -1.99
CA VAL A 531 -36.85 -2.27 -1.19
C VAL A 531 -36.37 -2.02 0.23
N SER A 532 -35.25 -1.33 0.42
CA SER A 532 -34.73 -0.96 1.75
C SER A 532 -35.76 -0.15 2.55
N GLU A 533 -36.42 0.84 1.96
CA GLU A 533 -37.46 1.63 2.63
C GLU A 533 -38.73 0.79 2.96
N GLN A 534 -39.08 -0.19 2.15
CA GLN A 534 -40.15 -1.13 2.44
C GLN A 534 -39.87 -2.09 3.60
N LEU A 535 -38.57 -2.51 3.71
CA LEU A 535 -38.14 -3.42 4.78
C LEU A 535 -37.88 -2.70 6.11
N LYS A 536 -37.58 -1.42 6.06
CA LYS A 536 -37.21 -0.58 7.21
C LYS A 536 -38.23 -0.65 8.38
N PRO A 537 -39.55 -0.49 8.19
CA PRO A 537 -40.51 -0.59 9.29
C PRO A 537 -40.55 -1.99 9.90
N ILE A 538 -40.30 -3.04 9.13
CA ILE A 538 -40.26 -4.40 9.63
C ILE A 538 -39.01 -4.57 10.53
N VAL A 539 -37.84 -4.16 10.07
CA VAL A 539 -36.58 -4.27 10.84
C VAL A 539 -36.69 -3.42 12.13
N GLN A 540 -37.24 -2.20 12.03
CA GLN A 540 -37.42 -1.31 13.16
C GLN A 540 -38.33 -1.87 14.24
N SER A 541 -39.35 -2.63 13.88
CA SER A 541 -40.29 -3.24 14.87
C SER A 541 -39.64 -4.31 15.75
N TRP A 542 -38.44 -4.80 15.38
CA TRP A 542 -37.69 -5.84 16.09
C TRP A 542 -36.44 -5.30 16.83
N GLN A 543 -36.05 -4.04 16.60
CA GLN A 543 -34.92 -3.39 17.27
C GLN A 543 -35.37 -2.74 18.58
N VAL A 544 -34.67 -3.07 19.69
CA VAL A 544 -35.16 -2.69 21.05
C VAL A 544 -34.74 -1.27 21.44
N ASP A 545 -33.51 -0.81 21.09
CA ASP A 545 -32.97 0.45 21.62
C ASP A 545 -32.42 1.44 20.59
N HIS A 546 -32.03 1.01 19.40
CA HIS A 546 -31.42 1.88 18.39
C HIS A 546 -31.82 1.43 16.99
N CYS A 547 -32.31 2.37 16.19
CA CYS A 547 -32.65 2.11 14.79
C CYS A 547 -31.40 2.19 13.92
N ILE A 548 -30.83 1.03 13.55
CA ILE A 548 -29.72 0.97 12.60
C ILE A 548 -30.29 0.94 11.17
N PRO A 549 -29.86 1.87 10.29
CA PRO A 549 -30.32 1.90 8.91
C PRO A 549 -29.87 0.65 8.13
N ILE A 550 -30.60 0.34 7.06
CA ILE A 550 -30.23 -0.75 6.14
C ILE A 550 -29.18 -0.23 5.16
N GLY A 551 -28.01 -0.85 5.14
CA GLY A 551 -26.96 -0.52 4.19
C GLY A 551 -27.28 -1.04 2.78
N VAL A 552 -27.04 -0.23 1.76
CA VAL A 552 -27.34 -0.56 0.36
C VAL A 552 -26.07 -0.46 -0.50
N ALA A 553 -25.80 -1.48 -1.31
CA ALA A 553 -24.75 -1.43 -2.32
C ALA A 553 -25.19 -2.15 -3.60
N THR A 554 -24.83 -1.59 -4.75
CA THR A 554 -25.08 -2.22 -6.06
C THR A 554 -23.77 -2.72 -6.63
N LEU A 555 -23.80 -3.91 -7.23
CA LEU A 555 -22.64 -4.58 -7.83
C LEU A 555 -21.94 -3.70 -8.87
N GLN A 556 -20.63 -3.59 -8.74
CA GLN A 556 -19.74 -2.99 -9.73
C GLN A 556 -18.79 -4.07 -10.29
N GLN A 557 -18.23 -3.85 -11.46
CA GLN A 557 -17.41 -4.84 -12.16
C GLN A 557 -16.26 -5.46 -11.34
N PRO A 558 -15.51 -4.71 -10.49
CA PRO A 558 -14.42 -5.28 -9.72
C PRO A 558 -14.86 -5.94 -8.40
N ASP A 559 -16.15 -5.85 -8.00
CA ASP A 559 -16.58 -6.27 -6.66
C ASP A 559 -16.44 -7.77 -6.42
N THR A 560 -15.94 -8.11 -5.24
CA THR A 560 -16.14 -9.41 -4.59
C THR A 560 -17.35 -9.33 -3.66
N LEU A 561 -17.81 -10.45 -3.12
CA LEU A 561 -18.87 -10.44 -2.10
C LEU A 561 -18.48 -9.55 -0.90
N ASP A 562 -17.25 -9.70 -0.41
CA ASP A 562 -16.76 -8.92 0.73
C ASP A 562 -16.68 -7.43 0.43
N SER A 563 -16.23 -7.04 -0.77
CA SER A 563 -16.19 -5.62 -1.15
C SER A 563 -17.59 -5.02 -1.27
N LEU A 564 -18.55 -5.80 -1.77
CA LEU A 564 -19.93 -5.38 -1.89
C LEU A 564 -20.59 -5.20 -0.51
N VAL A 565 -20.35 -6.14 0.41
CA VAL A 565 -20.81 -6.05 1.81
C VAL A 565 -20.15 -4.86 2.53
N LYS A 566 -18.84 -4.67 2.37
CA LYS A 566 -18.14 -3.51 2.94
C LYS A 566 -18.71 -2.17 2.46
N ARG A 567 -19.02 -2.05 1.17
CA ARG A 567 -19.66 -0.84 0.62
C ARG A 567 -21.07 -0.62 1.18
N ALA A 568 -21.83 -1.68 1.36
CA ALA A 568 -23.13 -1.59 2.03
C ALA A 568 -22.98 -1.14 3.50
N GLY A 569 -21.96 -1.64 4.22
CA GLY A 569 -21.64 -1.22 5.58
C GLY A 569 -21.23 0.26 5.67
N VAL A 570 -20.39 0.73 4.73
CA VAL A 570 -20.05 2.17 4.66
C VAL A 570 -21.28 3.03 4.40
N ASN A 571 -22.19 2.60 3.52
CA ASN A 571 -23.45 3.28 3.27
C ASN A 571 -24.34 3.31 4.54
N GLN A 572 -24.41 2.20 5.27
CA GLN A 572 -25.13 2.08 6.53
C GLN A 572 -24.61 3.09 7.57
N LEU A 573 -23.30 3.15 7.77
CA LEU A 573 -22.65 4.07 8.70
C LEU A 573 -22.86 5.54 8.33
N SER A 574 -22.86 5.86 7.03
CA SER A 574 -23.11 7.22 6.56
C SER A 574 -24.54 7.67 6.82
N GLN A 575 -25.52 6.77 6.65
CA GLN A 575 -26.93 7.04 6.97
C GLN A 575 -27.15 7.19 8.47
N GLN A 576 -26.46 6.39 9.30
CA GLN A 576 -26.54 6.49 10.75
C GLN A 576 -26.01 7.84 11.25
N LYS A 577 -24.86 8.28 10.77
CA LYS A 577 -24.29 9.61 11.09
C LYS A 577 -25.19 10.75 10.66
N ALA A 578 -25.83 10.66 9.51
CA ALA A 578 -26.78 11.67 9.04
C ALA A 578 -28.03 11.73 9.92
N ALA A 579 -28.52 10.58 10.40
CA ALA A 579 -29.66 10.51 11.32
C ALA A 579 -29.33 11.10 12.70
N GLU A 580 -28.12 10.85 13.23
CA GLU A 580 -27.64 11.41 14.51
C GLU A 580 -27.48 12.94 14.46
N GLN A 581 -27.03 13.49 13.31
CA GLN A 581 -26.91 14.94 13.10
C GLN A 581 -28.25 15.67 13.04
N HIS A 582 -29.32 15.00 12.63
CA HIS A 582 -30.67 15.57 12.60
C HIS A 582 -31.45 15.46 13.92
N GLN A 583 -30.95 14.70 14.90
CA GLN A 583 -31.57 14.52 16.22
C GLN A 583 -30.95 15.39 17.33
N SER A 584 -29.97 16.24 17.04
CA SER A 584 -29.41 17.18 18.02
C SER A 584 -30.28 18.45 18.05
N PRO A 585 -31.10 18.70 19.10
CA PRO A 585 -31.83 19.93 19.18
C PRO A 585 -30.85 21.06 19.50
N ALA A 586 -31.04 22.18 18.84
CA ALA A 586 -30.36 23.44 19.12
C ALA A 586 -30.45 23.78 20.62
N ARG A 587 -29.31 23.89 21.26
CA ARG A 587 -29.09 24.63 22.49
C ARG A 587 -28.01 25.67 22.29
#